data_9728cef086365594fa1031fae8a4b53e
#
_entry.id   9728cef086365594fa1031fae8a4b53e
#
_cell.length_a   1.000
_cell.length_b   1.000
_cell.length_c   1.000
_cell.angle_alpha   90.00
_cell.angle_beta   90.00
_cell.angle_gamma   90.00
#
_symmetry.space_group_name_H-M   'P 1'
#
loop_
_entity.id
_entity.type
_entity.pdbx_description
1 polymer ?
#
loop_
_entity_poly.entity_id
_entity_poly.type
_entity_poly.pdbx_seq_one_letter_code
_entity_poly.pdbx_strand_id
1 'polypeptide(L)'
;VNVISKTEDIANARIYFKNGCIANFNTSRVSLKKERDIRIFQPNKYLSLDFMGQKGHVLFKQDQEIQKEEIPLHKEEPLRVELNSFVDCILKSHQPKVSGEIAKSALAVALEITHIIQNNVLCA
;
A
#
# COMPACT_ATOMS: atom_id res chain seq x y z
N VAL A 1 10.61 13.76 7.72
CA VAL A 1 11.97 14.13 8.18
C VAL A 1 12.91 14.15 6.99
N ASN A 2 13.74 15.20 6.91
CA ASN A 2 14.76 15.38 5.88
C ASN A 2 16.09 14.90 6.47
N VAL A 3 16.71 13.89 5.87
CA VAL A 3 17.98 13.30 6.33
C VAL A 3 19.12 13.68 5.38
N ILE A 4 18.92 13.48 4.08
CA ILE A 4 19.93 13.68 3.04
C ILE A 4 19.46 14.59 1.91
N SER A 5 18.16 14.84 1.76
CA SER A 5 17.61 15.66 0.69
C SER A 5 16.91 16.93 1.21
N LYS A 6 16.60 17.85 0.29
CA LYS A 6 15.82 19.06 0.62
C LYS A 6 14.32 18.79 0.81
N THR A 7 13.87 17.60 0.46
CA THR A 7 12.49 17.13 0.64
C THR A 7 12.46 15.99 1.64
N GLU A 8 11.27 15.49 1.95
CA GLU A 8 11.09 14.42 2.93
C GLU A 8 11.75 13.11 2.48
N ASP A 9 12.67 12.61 3.30
CA ASP A 9 13.32 11.31 3.10
C ASP A 9 12.60 10.19 3.83
N ILE A 10 11.93 10.52 4.93
CA ILE A 10 11.12 9.60 5.75
C ILE A 10 9.80 10.29 6.07
N ALA A 11 8.70 9.59 5.85
CA ALA A 11 7.37 10.05 6.24
C ALA A 11 6.59 8.94 6.95
N ASN A 12 5.89 9.32 8.01
CA ASN A 12 4.93 8.48 8.73
C ASN A 12 3.58 9.20 8.73
N ALA A 13 2.53 8.52 8.32
CA ALA A 13 1.19 9.06 8.34
C ALA A 13 0.20 8.07 8.94
N ARG A 14 -0.74 8.58 9.73
CA ARG A 14 -1.87 7.83 10.25
C ARG A 14 -3.16 8.45 9.76
N ILE A 15 -3.98 7.67 9.06
CA ILE A 15 -5.22 8.11 8.44
C ILE A 15 -6.40 7.45 9.15
N TYR A 16 -7.38 8.25 9.50
CA TYR A 16 -8.66 7.81 10.04
C TYR A 16 -9.73 7.97 8.97
N PHE A 17 -10.26 6.86 8.48
CA PHE A 17 -11.32 6.86 7.48
C PHE A 17 -12.71 7.01 8.13
N LYS A 18 -13.65 7.61 7.40
CA LYS A 18 -15.03 7.82 7.89
C LYS A 18 -15.77 6.51 8.24
N ASN A 19 -15.36 5.40 7.64
CA ASN A 19 -15.92 4.06 7.94
C ASN A 19 -15.29 3.40 9.18
N GLY A 20 -14.43 4.10 9.92
CA GLY A 20 -13.76 3.59 11.11
C GLY A 20 -12.46 2.83 10.84
N CYS A 21 -12.09 2.61 9.58
CA CYS A 21 -10.78 2.02 9.24
C CYS A 21 -9.65 2.98 9.61
N ILE A 22 -8.53 2.43 10.07
CA ILE A 22 -7.31 3.18 10.37
C ILE A 22 -6.19 2.59 9.53
N ALA A 23 -5.46 3.46 8.82
CA ALA A 23 -4.27 3.09 8.08
C ALA A 23 -3.04 3.82 8.61
N ASN A 24 -1.93 3.08 8.77
CA ASN A 24 -0.63 3.64 9.09
C ASN A 24 0.29 3.45 7.89
N PHE A 25 0.89 4.53 7.43
CA PHE A 25 1.84 4.53 6.31
C PHE A 25 3.23 4.87 6.83
N ASN A 26 4.21 4.06 6.46
CA ASN A 26 5.62 4.33 6.69
C ASN A 26 6.33 4.30 5.35
N THR A 27 7.00 5.37 5.00
CA THR A 27 7.78 5.47 3.77
C THR A 27 9.17 5.98 4.07
N SER A 28 10.17 5.44 3.39
CA SER A 28 11.56 5.88 3.52
C SER A 28 12.31 5.66 2.20
N ARG A 29 13.06 6.67 1.77
CA ARG A 29 14.00 6.56 0.65
C ARG A 29 15.44 6.30 1.12
N VAL A 30 15.70 6.42 2.41
CA VAL A 30 17.04 6.25 3.01
C VAL A 30 17.21 4.88 3.69
N SER A 31 16.16 4.06 3.75
CA SER A 31 16.26 2.71 4.27
C SER A 31 17.13 1.83 3.38
N LEU A 32 18.08 1.12 3.98
CA LEU A 32 18.94 0.15 3.27
C LEU A 32 18.14 -1.07 2.79
N LYS A 33 17.07 -1.41 3.50
CA LYS A 33 16.18 -2.50 3.14
C LYS A 33 15.08 -1.99 2.20
N LYS A 34 14.98 -2.59 1.03
CA LYS A 34 13.84 -2.35 0.12
C LYS A 34 12.66 -3.19 0.59
N GLU A 35 11.60 -2.54 1.02
CA GLU A 35 10.34 -3.17 1.46
C GLU A 35 9.16 -2.54 0.74
N ARG A 36 8.19 -3.36 0.39
CA ARG A 36 6.89 -2.92 -0.09
C ARG A 36 5.88 -3.95 0.36
N ASP A 37 5.30 -3.74 1.54
CA ASP A 37 4.35 -4.66 2.14
C ASP A 37 3.08 -3.95 2.61
N ILE A 38 2.02 -4.72 2.70
CA ILE A 38 0.77 -4.31 3.35
C ILE A 38 0.36 -5.36 4.37
N ARG A 39 -0.13 -4.88 5.51
CA ARG A 39 -0.67 -5.70 6.59
C ARG A 39 -2.07 -5.23 6.90
N ILE A 40 -3.04 -6.14 6.85
CA ILE A 40 -4.45 -5.86 7.10
C ILE A 40 -4.90 -6.65 8.32
N PHE A 41 -5.43 -5.93 9.30
CA PHE A 41 -5.95 -6.48 10.53
C PHE A 41 -7.47 -6.44 10.51
N GLN A 42 -8.08 -7.59 10.73
CA GLN A 42 -9.52 -7.76 10.88
C GLN A 42 -9.80 -8.53 12.18
N PRO A 43 -11.02 -8.53 12.73
CA PRO A 43 -11.30 -9.17 14.02
C PRO A 43 -10.82 -10.62 14.15
N ASN A 44 -10.89 -11.41 13.09
CA ASN A 44 -10.52 -12.83 13.10
C ASN A 44 -9.45 -13.20 12.08
N LYS A 45 -8.86 -12.23 11.40
CA LYS A 45 -7.89 -12.49 10.34
C LYS A 45 -6.80 -11.41 10.31
N TYR A 46 -5.59 -11.87 10.04
CA TYR A 46 -4.45 -11.02 9.74
C TYR A 46 -3.90 -11.41 8.37
N LEU A 47 -3.88 -10.46 7.45
CA LEU A 47 -3.31 -10.62 6.12
C LEU A 47 -1.97 -9.91 6.04
N SER A 48 -0.96 -10.57 5.49
CA SER A 48 0.35 -9.98 5.18
C SER A 48 0.71 -10.26 3.73
N LEU A 49 1.00 -9.22 2.96
CA LEU A 49 1.43 -9.29 1.57
C LEU A 49 2.77 -8.58 1.41
N ASP A 50 3.74 -9.27 0.82
CA ASP A 50 5.03 -8.73 0.40
C ASP A 50 5.02 -8.60 -1.14
N PHE A 51 4.92 -7.37 -1.63
CA PHE A 51 4.88 -7.08 -3.07
C PHE A 51 6.23 -7.28 -3.77
N MET A 52 7.34 -7.14 -3.03
CA MET A 52 8.68 -7.36 -3.59
C MET A 52 8.95 -8.85 -3.79
N GLY A 53 8.62 -9.66 -2.79
CA GLY A 53 8.76 -11.12 -2.83
C GLY A 53 7.62 -11.81 -3.58
N GLN A 54 6.53 -11.09 -3.89
CA GLN A 54 5.29 -11.60 -4.47
C GLN A 54 4.80 -12.83 -3.70
N LYS A 55 4.63 -12.66 -2.40
CA LYS A 55 4.17 -13.69 -1.47
C LYS A 55 3.24 -13.10 -0.43
N GLY A 56 2.37 -13.92 0.11
CA GLY A 56 1.46 -13.51 1.15
C GLY A 56 0.96 -14.67 1.98
N HIS A 57 0.47 -14.35 3.17
CA HIS A 57 -0.15 -15.33 4.03
C HIS A 57 -1.29 -14.70 4.83
N VAL A 58 -2.20 -15.54 5.26
CA VAL A 58 -3.29 -15.20 6.17
C VAL A 58 -3.08 -15.97 7.47
N LEU A 59 -3.20 -15.27 8.59
CA LEU A 59 -3.34 -15.89 9.90
C LEU A 59 -4.81 -15.75 10.33
N PHE A 60 -5.40 -16.80 10.84
CA PHE A 60 -6.76 -16.79 11.37
C PHE A 60 -6.88 -17.74 12.55
N LYS A 61 -7.86 -17.46 13.41
CA LYS A 61 -8.13 -18.32 14.57
C LYS A 61 -9.09 -19.44 14.17
N GLN A 62 -8.70 -20.68 14.45
CA GLN A 62 -9.55 -21.86 14.35
C GLN A 62 -9.36 -22.69 15.62
N ASP A 63 -10.46 -23.07 16.28
CA ASP A 63 -10.48 -23.95 17.46
C ASP A 63 -9.47 -23.58 18.56
N GLN A 64 -9.33 -22.26 18.85
CA GLN A 64 -8.38 -21.66 19.80
C GLN A 64 -6.89 -21.66 19.38
N GLU A 65 -6.56 -22.17 18.21
CA GLU A 65 -5.22 -22.12 17.63
C GLU A 65 -5.14 -21.08 16.52
N ILE A 66 -3.93 -20.54 16.30
CA ILE A 66 -3.63 -19.67 15.16
C ILE A 66 -3.18 -20.55 14.01
N GLN A 67 -3.96 -20.58 12.95
CA GLN A 67 -3.61 -21.23 11.70
C GLN A 67 -2.97 -20.25 10.73
N LYS A 68 -2.02 -20.74 9.93
CA LYS A 68 -1.36 -20.00 8.86
C LYS A 68 -1.64 -20.67 7.52
N GLU A 69 -2.12 -19.87 6.59
CA GLU A 69 -2.35 -20.30 5.21
C GLU A 69 -1.59 -19.39 4.24
N GLU A 70 -0.82 -19.97 3.34
CA GLU A 70 -0.11 -19.23 2.30
C GLU A 70 -1.09 -18.88 1.17
N ILE A 71 -1.00 -17.65 0.68
CA ILE A 71 -1.80 -17.20 -0.46
C ILE A 71 -1.10 -17.68 -1.74
N PRO A 72 -1.77 -18.47 -2.58
CA PRO A 72 -1.19 -18.93 -3.83
C PRO A 72 -1.08 -17.76 -4.83
N LEU A 73 0.10 -17.16 -4.91
CA LEU A 73 0.41 -16.08 -5.85
C LEU A 73 1.29 -16.59 -6.99
N HIS A 74 0.90 -16.28 -8.22
CA HIS A 74 1.76 -16.49 -9.38
C HIS A 74 2.72 -15.32 -9.53
N LYS A 75 4.02 -15.62 -9.53
CA LYS A 75 5.03 -14.58 -9.74
C LYS A 75 5.08 -14.19 -11.20
N GLU A 76 4.85 -12.93 -11.46
CA GLU A 76 4.90 -12.34 -12.79
C GLU A 76 5.64 -11.01 -12.76
N GLU A 77 6.07 -10.54 -13.93
CA GLU A 77 6.66 -9.21 -14.05
C GLU A 77 5.53 -8.16 -13.96
N PRO A 78 5.51 -7.30 -12.90
CA PRO A 78 4.35 -6.44 -12.61
C PRO A 78 4.00 -5.46 -13.73
N LEU A 79 5.00 -4.82 -14.34
CA LEU A 79 4.77 -3.85 -15.42
C LEU A 79 4.15 -4.52 -16.64
N ARG A 80 4.59 -5.72 -17.00
CA ARG A 80 3.99 -6.48 -18.11
C ARG A 80 2.52 -6.79 -17.84
N VAL A 81 2.19 -7.22 -16.62
CA VAL A 81 0.80 -7.53 -16.23
C VAL A 81 -0.06 -6.27 -16.30
N GLU A 82 0.45 -5.14 -15.81
CA GLU A 82 -0.24 -3.85 -15.84
C GLU A 82 -0.53 -3.40 -17.29
N LEU A 83 0.49 -3.41 -18.16
CA LEU A 83 0.35 -3.02 -19.56
C LEU A 83 -0.62 -3.94 -20.32
N ASN A 84 -0.52 -5.26 -20.13
CA ASN A 84 -1.44 -6.21 -20.74
C ASN A 84 -2.89 -5.97 -20.28
N SER A 85 -3.09 -5.73 -18.99
CA SER A 85 -4.41 -5.41 -18.43
C SER A 85 -4.98 -4.12 -19.03
N PHE A 86 -4.14 -3.09 -19.23
CA PHE A 86 -4.56 -1.84 -19.85
C PHE A 86 -4.96 -2.04 -21.32
N VAL A 87 -4.15 -2.75 -22.10
CA VAL A 87 -4.46 -3.07 -23.50
C VAL A 87 -5.75 -3.86 -23.61
N ASP A 88 -5.94 -4.87 -22.74
CA ASP A 88 -7.17 -5.67 -22.67
C ASP A 88 -8.42 -4.79 -22.39
N CYS A 89 -8.30 -3.79 -21.51
CA CYS A 89 -9.39 -2.85 -21.25
C CYS A 89 -9.80 -2.08 -22.51
N ILE A 90 -8.83 -1.65 -23.33
CA ILE A 90 -9.09 -0.95 -24.60
C ILE A 90 -9.75 -1.89 -25.59
N LEU A 91 -9.16 -3.07 -25.83
CA LEU A 91 -9.64 -4.01 -26.83
C LEU A 91 -11.05 -4.57 -26.53
N LYS A 92 -11.35 -4.77 -25.26
CA LYS A 92 -12.62 -5.33 -24.80
C LYS A 92 -13.63 -4.27 -24.31
N SER A 93 -13.28 -2.99 -24.42
CA SER A 93 -14.13 -1.85 -24.01
C SER A 93 -14.67 -1.97 -22.58
N HIS A 94 -13.86 -2.44 -21.64
CA HIS A 94 -14.25 -2.50 -20.23
C HIS A 94 -13.43 -1.56 -19.35
N GLN A 95 -13.93 -1.25 -18.17
CA GLN A 95 -13.27 -0.37 -17.21
C GLN A 95 -12.04 -1.06 -16.60
N PRO A 96 -10.93 -0.35 -16.41
CA PRO A 96 -9.76 -0.86 -15.70
C PRO A 96 -10.08 -1.10 -14.22
N LYS A 97 -9.38 -2.06 -13.60
CA LYS A 97 -9.51 -2.36 -12.16
C LYS A 97 -9.19 -1.14 -11.28
N VAL A 98 -8.24 -0.33 -11.72
CA VAL A 98 -7.90 0.96 -11.10
C VAL A 98 -8.22 2.03 -12.13
N SER A 99 -9.36 2.71 -11.95
CA SER A 99 -9.76 3.80 -12.83
C SER A 99 -9.01 5.10 -12.51
N GLY A 100 -9.08 6.08 -13.42
CA GLY A 100 -8.52 7.41 -13.19
C GLY A 100 -9.10 8.10 -11.94
N GLU A 101 -10.38 7.89 -11.62
CA GLU A 101 -11.04 8.43 -10.43
C GLU A 101 -10.47 7.83 -9.14
N ILE A 102 -10.24 6.51 -9.13
CA ILE A 102 -9.61 5.82 -7.99
C ILE A 102 -8.18 6.34 -7.81
N ALA A 103 -7.40 6.42 -8.88
CA ALA A 103 -6.03 6.93 -8.86
C ALA A 103 -5.98 8.40 -8.40
N LYS A 104 -6.90 9.24 -8.89
CA LYS A 104 -7.04 10.64 -8.46
C LYS A 104 -7.33 10.75 -6.96
N SER A 105 -8.22 9.90 -6.43
CA SER A 105 -8.56 9.89 -5.00
C SER A 105 -7.36 9.49 -4.15
N ALA A 106 -6.59 8.48 -4.57
CA ALA A 106 -5.36 8.08 -3.89
C ALA A 106 -4.30 9.19 -3.91
N LEU A 107 -4.12 9.85 -5.06
CA LEU A 107 -3.20 10.98 -5.20
C LEU A 107 -3.60 12.17 -4.31
N ALA A 108 -4.89 12.46 -4.21
CA ALA A 108 -5.38 13.55 -3.33
C ALA A 108 -4.99 13.31 -1.87
N VAL A 109 -5.12 12.08 -1.37
CA VAL A 109 -4.67 11.72 -0.01
C VAL A 109 -3.16 11.88 0.14
N ALA A 110 -2.37 11.43 -0.85
CA ALA A 110 -0.92 11.58 -0.81
C ALA A 110 -0.48 13.06 -0.80
N LEU A 111 -1.13 13.90 -1.58
CA LEU A 111 -0.86 15.35 -1.61
C LEU A 111 -1.24 16.03 -0.28
N GLU A 112 -2.35 15.63 0.34
CA GLU A 112 -2.76 16.14 1.64
C GLU A 112 -1.73 15.77 2.73
N ILE A 113 -1.26 14.53 2.74
CA ILE A 113 -0.19 14.10 3.66
C ILE A 113 1.07 14.94 3.45
N THR A 114 1.49 15.14 2.20
CA THR A 114 2.67 15.94 1.86
C THR A 114 2.51 17.38 2.35
N HIS A 115 1.35 17.99 2.11
CA HIS A 115 1.04 19.34 2.56
C HIS A 115 1.10 19.48 4.09
N ILE A 116 0.53 18.52 4.82
CA ILE A 116 0.57 18.49 6.29
C ILE A 116 2.02 18.39 6.78
N ILE A 117 2.83 17.52 6.18
CA ILE A 117 4.24 17.36 6.55
C ILE A 117 4.99 18.68 6.35
N GLN A 118 4.83 19.31 5.18
CA GLN A 118 5.52 20.56 4.85
C GLN A 118 5.14 21.73 5.77
N ASN A 119 3.88 21.79 6.21
CA ASN A 119 3.40 22.82 7.13
C ASN A 119 3.78 22.55 8.59
N ASN A 120 4.05 21.29 8.97
CA ASN A 120 4.40 20.91 10.34
C ASN A 120 5.92 20.86 10.60
N VAL A 121 6.76 21.13 9.61
CA VAL A 121 8.23 21.15 9.74
C VAL A 121 8.74 22.37 10.54
N LEU A 122 7.87 23.21 11.11
CA LEU A 122 8.24 24.37 11.93
C LEU A 122 8.52 24.04 13.40
N CYS A 123 8.63 22.77 13.79
CA CYS A 123 8.98 22.34 15.15
C CYS A 123 10.17 21.38 15.15
N ALA A 124 11.34 21.87 14.74
CA ALA A 124 12.63 21.21 15.00
C ALA A 124 13.72 22.25 15.17
#